data_b3986bc7560c4693f20b9aff41af5c05
#
_entry.id   b3986bc7560c4693f20b9aff41af5c05
#
_cell.length_a   1.000
_cell.length_b   1.000
_cell.length_c   1.000
_cell.angle_alpha   90.00
_cell.angle_beta   90.00
_cell.angle_gamma   90.00
#
_symmetry.space_group_name_H-M   'P 1'
#
loop_
_entity.id
_entity.type
_entity.pdbx_description
1 polymer ?
#
loop_
_entity_poly.entity_id
_entity_poly.type
_entity_poly.pdbx_seq_one_letter_code
_entity_poly.pdbx_strand_id
1 'polypeptide(L)'
;KSPVILINGTALTEDGLKDAARLKAAGVRVITDTFYWKMRRGAGVFSPDRMQYFAEGAMSDLEGSDLMLVAGTSLPAAFFAYPGKPSLLVPEGCETLELGGHDTDSAATLKALADALGADKAADPTPLRKPDAPTGELNAAAVGASVGRHMPENAIVSDDGVSNSLPVFLSTMGAEPHDWM
;
A
#
# COMPACT_ATOMS: atom_id res chain seq x y z
N LYS A 1 8.73 -14.42 -14.81
CA LYS A 1 7.41 -14.09 -14.25
C LYS A 1 7.37 -12.62 -13.85
N SER A 2 6.18 -12.03 -13.88
CA SER A 2 5.88 -10.67 -13.40
C SER A 2 5.10 -10.79 -12.08
N PRO A 3 5.80 -11.02 -10.95
CA PRO A 3 5.14 -11.27 -9.67
C PRO A 3 4.58 -9.97 -9.06
N VAL A 4 3.40 -10.09 -8.45
CA VAL A 4 2.80 -9.10 -7.57
C VAL A 4 2.52 -9.74 -6.21
N ILE A 5 2.71 -8.99 -5.13
CA ILE A 5 2.31 -9.40 -3.79
C ILE A 5 1.35 -8.36 -3.21
N LEU A 6 0.17 -8.84 -2.79
CA LEU A 6 -0.76 -8.06 -1.97
C LEU A 6 -0.41 -8.28 -0.50
N ILE A 7 -0.27 -7.17 0.22
CA ILE A 7 0.12 -7.19 1.64
C ILE A 7 -0.86 -6.42 2.51
N ASN A 8 -1.11 -6.94 3.73
CA ASN A 8 -1.89 -6.27 4.77
C ASN A 8 -1.41 -6.76 6.16
N GLY A 9 -2.08 -6.31 7.21
CA GLY A 9 -1.78 -6.73 8.58
C GLY A 9 -0.41 -6.26 9.07
N THR A 10 0.36 -7.13 9.70
CA THR A 10 1.69 -6.81 10.27
C THR A 10 2.73 -6.47 9.19
N ALA A 11 2.52 -6.86 7.91
CA ALA A 11 3.36 -6.45 6.79
C ALA A 11 3.39 -4.92 6.58
N LEU A 12 2.39 -4.18 7.08
CA LEU A 12 2.29 -2.72 7.00
C LEU A 12 2.89 -2.00 8.22
N THR A 13 3.50 -2.72 9.14
CA THR A 13 4.34 -2.15 10.20
C THR A 13 5.70 -1.71 9.64
N GLU A 14 6.45 -0.93 10.40
CA GLU A 14 7.78 -0.48 9.98
C GLU A 14 8.70 -1.64 9.60
N ASP A 15 8.71 -2.73 10.37
CA ASP A 15 9.56 -3.90 10.09
C ASP A 15 9.07 -4.67 8.86
N GLY A 16 7.75 -4.88 8.71
CA GLY A 16 7.21 -5.52 7.51
C GLY A 16 7.49 -4.74 6.23
N LEU A 17 7.43 -3.41 6.30
CA LEU A 17 7.72 -2.54 5.15
C LEU A 17 9.22 -2.53 4.76
N LYS A 18 10.15 -2.81 5.68
CA LYS A 18 11.57 -3.02 5.34
C LYS A 18 11.73 -4.25 4.43
N ASP A 19 11.05 -5.34 4.74
CA ASP A 19 11.11 -6.55 3.91
C ASP A 19 10.29 -6.40 2.62
N ALA A 20 9.19 -5.65 2.64
CA ALA A 20 8.46 -5.25 1.43
C ALA A 20 9.35 -4.46 0.46
N ALA A 21 10.20 -3.56 0.97
CA ALA A 21 11.18 -2.82 0.17
C ALA A 21 12.24 -3.76 -0.46
N ARG A 22 12.65 -4.81 0.26
CA ARG A 22 13.57 -5.84 -0.27
C ARG A 22 12.92 -6.61 -1.43
N LEU A 23 11.66 -7.01 -1.28
CA LEU A 23 10.90 -7.67 -2.34
C LEU A 23 10.73 -6.77 -3.56
N LYS A 24 10.45 -5.47 -3.35
CA LYS A 24 10.39 -4.48 -4.44
C LYS A 24 11.69 -4.38 -5.20
N ALA A 25 12.82 -4.32 -4.50
CA ALA A 25 14.15 -4.28 -5.13
C ALA A 25 14.50 -5.57 -5.88
N ALA A 26 13.94 -6.71 -5.45
CA ALA A 26 14.06 -8.00 -6.14
C ALA A 26 13.13 -8.15 -7.35
N GLY A 27 12.35 -7.12 -7.70
CA GLY A 27 11.48 -7.12 -8.89
C GLY A 27 10.04 -7.58 -8.63
N VAL A 28 9.64 -7.74 -7.38
CA VAL A 28 8.25 -8.03 -7.03
C VAL A 28 7.47 -6.72 -6.93
N ARG A 29 6.33 -6.61 -7.59
CA ARG A 29 5.40 -5.48 -7.38
C ARG A 29 4.75 -5.64 -6.02
N VAL A 30 4.82 -4.61 -5.17
CA VAL A 30 4.25 -4.65 -3.82
C VAL A 30 3.08 -3.69 -3.74
N ILE A 31 1.89 -4.23 -3.47
CA ILE A 31 0.63 -3.47 -3.44
C ILE A 31 -0.08 -3.77 -2.11
N THR A 32 -0.69 -2.76 -1.50
CA THR A 32 -1.59 -2.96 -0.35
C THR A 32 -3.03 -3.11 -0.82
N ASP A 33 -3.89 -3.67 0.04
CA ASP A 33 -5.33 -3.56 -0.15
C ASP A 33 -5.77 -2.09 -0.26
N THR A 34 -6.94 -1.87 -0.86
CA THR A 34 -7.59 -0.56 -0.85
C THR A 34 -7.84 -0.07 0.58
N PHE A 35 -8.27 -0.99 1.46
CA PHE A 35 -8.49 -0.75 2.88
C PHE A 35 -7.56 -1.62 3.73
N TYR A 36 -6.92 -1.00 4.68
CA TYR A 36 -6.08 -1.64 5.69
C TYR A 36 -6.36 -1.00 7.04
N TRP A 37 -6.17 -1.77 8.10
CA TRP A 37 -6.48 -1.29 9.45
C TRP A 37 -5.46 -0.28 9.96
N LYS A 38 -4.19 -0.42 9.58
CA LYS A 38 -3.11 0.49 9.92
C LYS A 38 -1.90 0.29 9.02
N MET A 39 -1.26 1.38 8.64
CA MET A 39 -0.01 1.35 7.88
C MET A 39 0.96 2.40 8.41
N ARG A 40 2.21 2.01 8.66
CA ARG A 40 3.31 2.95 8.86
C ARG A 40 3.69 3.58 7.53
N ARG A 41 3.84 4.92 7.49
CA ARG A 41 4.18 5.65 6.27
C ARG A 41 4.89 6.97 6.58
N GLY A 42 5.30 7.68 5.54
CA GLY A 42 6.02 8.96 5.64
C GLY A 42 7.49 8.83 5.30
N ALA A 43 8.24 9.89 5.59
CA ALA A 43 9.66 9.96 5.31
C ALA A 43 10.44 8.81 5.96
N GLY A 44 11.40 8.25 5.24
CA GLY A 44 12.21 7.13 5.74
C GLY A 44 11.53 5.77 5.67
N VAL A 45 10.25 5.69 5.32
CA VAL A 45 9.48 4.45 5.23
C VAL A 45 9.24 4.09 3.76
N PHE A 46 9.37 2.80 3.40
CA PHE A 46 8.97 2.33 2.08
C PHE A 46 7.45 2.46 1.92
N SER A 47 7.01 3.01 0.79
CA SER A 47 5.59 3.17 0.48
C SER A 47 5.19 2.20 -0.63
N PRO A 48 4.47 1.12 -0.33
CA PRO A 48 3.89 0.27 -1.36
C PRO A 48 2.80 1.01 -2.13
N ASP A 49 2.51 0.56 -3.34
CA ASP A 49 1.34 1.03 -4.09
C ASP A 49 0.06 0.62 -3.36
N ARG A 50 -1.01 1.41 -3.48
CA ARG A 50 -2.31 1.10 -2.90
C ARG A 50 -3.27 0.73 -4.02
N MET A 51 -3.92 -0.41 -3.89
CA MET A 51 -4.92 -0.87 -4.87
C MET A 51 -6.09 0.11 -4.94
N GLN A 52 -6.49 0.43 -6.16
CA GLN A 52 -7.59 1.35 -6.42
C GLN A 52 -8.94 0.77 -5.97
N TYR A 53 -9.84 1.67 -5.60
CA TYR A 53 -11.15 1.31 -5.05
C TYR A 53 -12.11 0.72 -6.08
N PHE A 54 -12.16 1.30 -7.29
CA PHE A 54 -13.03 0.82 -8.36
C PHE A 54 -12.43 -0.36 -9.11
N ALA A 55 -13.26 -1.32 -9.51
CA ALA A 55 -12.81 -2.55 -10.13
C ALA A 55 -11.91 -2.33 -11.36
N GLU A 56 -12.23 -1.33 -12.19
CA GLU A 56 -11.43 -0.99 -13.38
C GLU A 56 -10.00 -0.59 -13.00
N GLY A 57 -9.87 0.27 -12.00
CA GLY A 57 -8.56 0.70 -11.49
C GLY A 57 -7.79 -0.46 -10.87
N ALA A 58 -8.45 -1.25 -10.01
CA ALA A 58 -7.83 -2.41 -9.38
C ALA A 58 -7.40 -3.47 -10.40
N MET A 59 -8.20 -3.72 -11.44
CA MET A 59 -7.79 -4.60 -12.55
C MET A 59 -6.57 -4.06 -13.29
N SER A 60 -6.52 -2.74 -13.53
CA SER A 60 -5.36 -2.08 -14.15
C SER A 60 -4.11 -2.16 -13.26
N ASP A 61 -4.26 -2.01 -11.93
CA ASP A 61 -3.16 -2.16 -10.98
C ASP A 61 -2.54 -3.57 -11.02
N LEU A 62 -3.32 -4.59 -11.35
CA LEU A 62 -2.92 -5.99 -11.38
C LEU A 62 -2.55 -6.49 -12.79
N GLU A 63 -2.77 -5.68 -13.81
CA GLU A 63 -2.52 -6.05 -15.21
C GLU A 63 -1.06 -6.48 -15.43
N GLY A 64 -0.87 -7.48 -16.28
CA GLY A 64 0.44 -8.03 -16.62
C GLY A 64 1.09 -8.91 -15.55
N SER A 65 0.41 -9.16 -14.43
CA SER A 65 0.90 -10.10 -13.42
C SER A 65 0.59 -11.54 -13.84
N ASP A 66 1.57 -12.42 -13.76
CA ASP A 66 1.45 -13.86 -14.03
C ASP A 66 1.64 -14.73 -12.77
N LEU A 67 1.98 -14.10 -11.65
CA LEU A 67 2.06 -14.71 -10.33
C LEU A 67 1.58 -13.69 -9.29
N MET A 68 0.54 -14.03 -8.54
CA MET A 68 0.02 -13.23 -7.44
C MET A 68 0.22 -13.95 -6.11
N LEU A 69 0.91 -13.28 -5.20
CA LEU A 69 1.07 -13.72 -3.83
C LEU A 69 0.18 -12.87 -2.92
N VAL A 70 -0.34 -13.44 -1.84
CA VAL A 70 -1.06 -12.70 -0.80
C VAL A 70 -0.50 -13.02 0.57
N ALA A 71 -0.29 -12.00 1.40
CA ALA A 71 0.23 -12.12 2.75
C ALA A 71 -0.51 -11.16 3.69
N GLY A 72 -1.20 -11.71 4.70
CA GLY A 72 -2.02 -10.96 5.64
C GLY A 72 -3.33 -10.43 5.05
N THR A 73 -3.75 -10.96 3.90
CA THR A 73 -4.98 -10.58 3.19
C THR A 73 -5.51 -11.77 2.39
N SER A 74 -6.57 -11.54 1.64
CA SER A 74 -7.18 -12.51 0.72
C SER A 74 -6.96 -12.10 -0.75
N LEU A 75 -7.30 -12.98 -1.69
CA LEU A 75 -7.31 -12.64 -3.10
C LEU A 75 -8.23 -11.42 -3.36
N PRO A 76 -7.82 -10.50 -4.25
CA PRO A 76 -8.54 -9.24 -4.44
C PRO A 76 -9.92 -9.47 -5.07
N ALA A 77 -10.94 -8.86 -4.47
CA ALA A 77 -12.31 -8.92 -4.94
C ALA A 77 -12.87 -7.51 -5.14
N ALA A 78 -13.77 -7.38 -6.11
CA ALA A 78 -14.50 -6.14 -6.32
C ALA A 78 -15.44 -5.85 -5.12
N PHE A 79 -15.45 -4.61 -4.64
CA PHE A 79 -16.33 -4.21 -3.53
C PHE A 79 -17.81 -4.22 -3.91
N PHE A 80 -18.11 -4.11 -5.20
CA PHE A 80 -19.47 -4.07 -5.72
C PHE A 80 -19.64 -5.08 -6.85
N ALA A 81 -20.86 -5.56 -7.01
CA ALA A 81 -21.23 -6.39 -8.17
C ALA A 81 -21.40 -5.50 -9.41
N TYR A 82 -20.34 -5.34 -10.18
CA TYR A 82 -20.36 -4.58 -11.43
C TYR A 82 -20.86 -5.43 -12.58
N PRO A 83 -21.87 -4.97 -13.36
CA PRO A 83 -22.29 -5.69 -14.56
C PRO A 83 -21.12 -5.90 -15.53
N GLY A 84 -20.93 -7.13 -15.98
CA GLY A 84 -19.86 -7.49 -16.93
C GLY A 84 -18.41 -7.46 -16.37
N LYS A 85 -18.25 -7.37 -15.06
CA LYS A 85 -16.95 -7.43 -14.40
C LYS A 85 -16.82 -8.71 -13.56
N PRO A 86 -15.62 -9.28 -13.41
CA PRO A 86 -15.41 -10.42 -12.51
C PRO A 86 -15.51 -9.98 -11.05
N SER A 87 -15.95 -10.89 -10.18
CA SER A 87 -15.94 -10.66 -8.72
C SER A 87 -14.54 -10.76 -8.15
N LEU A 88 -13.74 -11.73 -8.61
CA LEU A 88 -12.31 -11.80 -8.30
C LEU A 88 -11.52 -11.04 -9.34
N LEU A 89 -10.58 -10.20 -8.87
CA LEU A 89 -9.81 -9.30 -9.73
C LEU A 89 -8.44 -9.89 -10.13
N VAL A 90 -8.26 -11.20 -9.91
CA VAL A 90 -7.06 -11.93 -10.35
C VAL A 90 -7.03 -11.97 -11.88
N PRO A 91 -5.93 -11.54 -12.54
CA PRO A 91 -5.82 -11.61 -13.99
C PRO A 91 -5.97 -13.04 -14.52
N GLU A 92 -6.55 -13.18 -15.72
CA GLU A 92 -6.70 -14.47 -16.35
C GLU A 92 -5.33 -15.15 -16.57
N GLY A 93 -5.23 -16.43 -16.20
CA GLY A 93 -3.98 -17.19 -16.29
C GLY A 93 -2.92 -16.84 -15.22
N CYS A 94 -3.20 -15.91 -14.32
CA CYS A 94 -2.31 -15.59 -13.22
C CYS A 94 -2.34 -16.70 -12.16
N GLU A 95 -1.18 -17.28 -11.86
CA GLU A 95 -1.04 -18.23 -10.74
C GLU A 95 -1.20 -17.49 -9.41
N THR A 96 -1.83 -18.12 -8.43
CA THR A 96 -2.02 -17.55 -7.09
C THR A 96 -1.35 -18.40 -6.03
N LEU A 97 -0.73 -17.73 -5.03
CA LEU A 97 -0.11 -18.37 -3.88
C LEU A 97 -0.46 -17.61 -2.62
N GLU A 98 -1.21 -18.23 -1.73
CA GLU A 98 -1.54 -17.67 -0.42
C GLU A 98 -0.43 -18.02 0.58
N LEU A 99 0.29 -17.01 1.05
CA LEU A 99 1.37 -17.13 2.03
C LEU A 99 0.89 -16.99 3.47
N GLY A 100 -0.38 -16.63 3.66
CA GLY A 100 -1.03 -16.48 4.94
C GLY A 100 -2.15 -15.45 4.89
N GLY A 101 -3.27 -15.76 5.57
CA GLY A 101 -4.45 -14.90 5.66
C GLY A 101 -4.34 -13.84 6.77
N HIS A 102 -5.48 -13.26 7.12
CA HIS A 102 -5.58 -12.14 8.09
C HIS A 102 -5.05 -12.47 9.50
N ASP A 103 -5.05 -13.73 9.89
CA ASP A 103 -4.58 -14.20 11.21
C ASP A 103 -3.09 -14.55 11.25
N THR A 104 -2.36 -14.30 10.17
CA THR A 104 -0.95 -14.66 10.03
C THR A 104 -0.05 -13.45 10.35
N ASP A 105 1.13 -13.71 10.90
CA ASP A 105 2.19 -12.70 10.96
C ASP A 105 2.78 -12.47 9.56
N SER A 106 2.15 -11.55 8.84
CA SER A 106 2.54 -11.22 7.47
C SER A 106 3.92 -10.53 7.39
N ALA A 107 4.38 -9.86 8.45
CA ALA A 107 5.74 -9.32 8.49
C ALA A 107 6.77 -10.44 8.48
N ALA A 108 6.59 -11.46 9.33
CA ALA A 108 7.45 -12.63 9.35
C ALA A 108 7.41 -13.39 8.00
N THR A 109 6.25 -13.43 7.36
CA THR A 109 6.08 -14.02 6.02
C THR A 109 6.90 -13.28 4.96
N LEU A 110 6.83 -11.94 4.94
CA LEU A 110 7.63 -11.13 3.98
C LEU A 110 9.12 -11.31 4.22
N LYS A 111 9.54 -11.34 5.49
CA LYS A 111 10.94 -11.59 5.84
C LYS A 111 11.42 -12.93 5.30
N ALA A 112 10.68 -14.01 5.57
CA ALA A 112 11.02 -15.35 5.11
C ALA A 112 11.09 -15.41 3.56
N LEU A 113 10.16 -14.76 2.87
CA LEU A 113 10.14 -14.71 1.41
C LEU A 113 11.36 -13.93 0.87
N ALA A 114 11.66 -12.76 1.44
CA ALA A 114 12.81 -11.94 1.04
C ALA A 114 14.13 -12.68 1.26
N ASP A 115 14.26 -13.38 2.38
CA ASP A 115 15.45 -14.20 2.70
C ASP A 115 15.58 -15.38 1.72
N ALA A 116 14.50 -16.09 1.41
CA ALA A 116 14.49 -17.19 0.46
C ALA A 116 14.83 -16.76 -0.98
N LEU A 117 14.51 -15.53 -1.35
CA LEU A 117 14.88 -14.95 -2.64
C LEU A 117 16.30 -14.36 -2.68
N GLY A 118 17.01 -14.31 -1.55
CA GLY A 118 18.29 -13.63 -1.44
C GLY A 118 18.21 -12.14 -1.73
N ALA A 119 17.12 -11.50 -1.34
CA ALA A 119 16.86 -10.08 -1.58
C ALA A 119 17.64 -9.21 -0.59
N ASP A 120 18.94 -8.98 -0.85
CA ASP A 120 19.84 -8.23 0.04
C ASP A 120 19.72 -6.70 -0.09
N LYS A 121 19.08 -6.21 -1.16
CA LYS A 121 18.88 -4.77 -1.42
C LYS A 121 17.45 -4.39 -1.10
N ALA A 122 17.23 -3.16 -0.65
CA ALA A 122 15.92 -2.59 -0.45
C ALA A 122 15.67 -1.45 -1.46
N ALA A 123 14.42 -1.25 -1.85
CA ALA A 123 14.00 -0.07 -2.59
C ALA A 123 14.13 1.18 -1.71
N ASP A 124 14.32 2.33 -2.34
CA ASP A 124 14.50 3.59 -1.65
C ASP A 124 13.26 3.93 -0.78
N PRO A 125 13.48 4.42 0.44
CA PRO A 125 12.39 4.90 1.28
C PRO A 125 11.84 6.23 0.74
N THR A 126 10.64 6.56 1.17
CA THR A 126 10.00 7.84 0.84
C THR A 126 10.86 9.01 1.34
N PRO A 127 11.21 9.97 0.49
CA PRO A 127 11.97 11.14 0.94
C PRO A 127 11.10 12.09 1.78
N LEU A 128 11.71 12.78 2.74
CA LEU A 128 11.01 13.85 3.47
C LEU A 128 10.62 14.97 2.49
N ARG A 129 9.34 15.23 2.38
CA ARG A 129 8.78 16.28 1.54
C ARG A 129 7.56 16.91 2.19
N LYS A 130 7.74 18.09 2.76
CA LYS A 130 6.63 18.87 3.32
C LYS A 130 6.01 19.73 2.22
N PRO A 131 4.69 19.67 2.04
CA PRO A 131 3.99 20.53 1.08
C PRO A 131 4.22 22.02 1.38
N ASP A 132 4.10 22.86 0.35
CA ASP A 132 4.05 24.31 0.54
C ASP A 132 2.80 24.71 1.33
N ALA A 133 2.86 25.88 1.97
CA ALA A 133 1.68 26.42 2.66
C ALA A 133 0.58 26.70 1.63
N PRO A 134 -0.61 26.10 1.77
CA PRO A 134 -1.69 26.32 0.82
C PRO A 134 -2.21 27.76 0.91
N THR A 135 -2.65 28.28 -0.23
CA THR A 135 -3.27 29.60 -0.35
C THR A 135 -4.54 29.46 -1.19
N GLY A 136 -5.46 30.42 -1.04
CA GLY A 136 -6.73 30.44 -1.80
C GLY A 136 -7.87 29.71 -1.08
N GLU A 137 -8.74 29.07 -1.84
CA GLU A 137 -9.95 28.44 -1.32
C GLU A 137 -9.67 27.17 -0.51
N LEU A 138 -10.48 26.96 0.54
CA LEU A 138 -10.44 25.74 1.33
C LEU A 138 -11.03 24.57 0.53
N ASN A 139 -10.19 23.55 0.26
CA ASN A 139 -10.58 22.30 -0.37
C ASN A 139 -9.74 21.13 0.22
N ALA A 140 -10.05 19.91 -0.16
CA ALA A 140 -9.38 18.73 0.36
C ALA A 140 -7.85 18.73 0.14
N ALA A 141 -7.37 19.27 -0.97
CA ALA A 141 -5.95 19.40 -1.25
C ALA A 141 -5.27 20.41 -0.34
N ALA A 142 -5.91 21.55 -0.07
CA ALA A 142 -5.41 22.56 0.87
C ALA A 142 -5.37 22.03 2.31
N VAL A 143 -6.40 21.27 2.73
CA VAL A 143 -6.39 20.57 4.03
C VAL A 143 -5.23 19.58 4.08
N GLY A 144 -5.09 18.73 3.07
CA GLY A 144 -4.02 17.75 2.98
C GLY A 144 -2.62 18.39 3.02
N ALA A 145 -2.41 19.48 2.29
CA ALA A 145 -1.15 20.21 2.30
C ALA A 145 -0.85 20.81 3.70
N SER A 146 -1.85 21.37 4.37
CA SER A 146 -1.71 21.88 5.74
C SER A 146 -1.35 20.76 6.71
N VAL A 147 -2.06 19.62 6.66
CA VAL A 147 -1.79 18.46 7.50
C VAL A 147 -0.38 17.93 7.25
N GLY A 148 0.00 17.68 5.98
CA GLY A 148 1.32 17.14 5.63
C GLY A 148 2.47 18.09 6.03
N ARG A 149 2.24 19.42 5.96
CA ARG A 149 3.24 20.42 6.35
C ARG A 149 3.50 20.44 7.86
N HIS A 150 2.47 20.26 8.67
CA HIS A 150 2.52 20.42 10.12
C HIS A 150 2.49 19.10 10.90
N MET A 151 2.45 17.97 10.20
CA MET A 151 2.40 16.65 10.82
C MET A 151 3.64 16.42 11.68
N PRO A 152 3.48 16.13 12.97
CA PRO A 152 4.60 15.75 13.81
C PRO A 152 5.02 14.30 13.54
N GLU A 153 6.26 13.96 13.87
CA GLU A 153 6.73 12.58 13.89
C GLU A 153 5.87 11.72 14.83
N ASN A 154 5.60 10.48 14.41
CA ASN A 154 4.77 9.51 15.12
C ASN A 154 3.32 9.94 15.35
N ALA A 155 2.79 10.85 14.53
CA ALA A 155 1.35 11.12 14.51
C ALA A 155 0.57 9.84 14.15
N ILE A 156 -0.67 9.79 14.61
CA ILE A 156 -1.66 8.80 14.18
C ILE A 156 -2.75 9.55 13.44
N VAL A 157 -2.97 9.18 12.18
CA VAL A 157 -4.06 9.73 11.36
C VAL A 157 -5.16 8.70 11.29
N SER A 158 -6.35 9.06 11.78
CA SER A 158 -7.58 8.30 11.56
C SER A 158 -8.35 8.97 10.42
N ASP A 159 -8.43 8.30 9.28
CA ASP A 159 -8.98 8.86 8.06
C ASP A 159 -10.43 8.38 7.81
N ASP A 160 -11.37 9.29 7.96
CA ASP A 160 -12.78 9.11 7.60
C ASP A 160 -13.21 10.12 6.52
N GLY A 161 -12.26 10.54 5.66
CA GLY A 161 -12.47 11.56 4.63
C GLY A 161 -13.28 11.09 3.43
N VAL A 162 -13.52 9.79 3.29
CA VAL A 162 -14.25 9.16 2.17
C VAL A 162 -13.74 9.71 0.82
N SER A 163 -14.54 10.48 0.09
CA SER A 163 -14.15 11.08 -1.19
C SER A 163 -13.06 12.15 -1.10
N ASN A 164 -12.82 12.71 0.09
CA ASN A 164 -11.75 13.68 0.35
C ASN A 164 -10.47 13.04 0.91
N SER A 165 -10.49 11.75 1.20
CA SER A 165 -9.35 11.01 1.75
C SER A 165 -8.12 11.05 0.83
N LEU A 166 -8.30 10.76 -0.46
CA LEU A 166 -7.19 10.62 -1.39
C LEU A 166 -6.29 11.88 -1.49
N PRO A 167 -6.80 13.12 -1.62
CA PRO A 167 -5.96 14.32 -1.60
C PRO A 167 -5.15 14.47 -0.31
N VAL A 168 -5.74 14.15 0.84
CA VAL A 168 -5.04 14.21 2.15
C VAL A 168 -3.98 13.13 2.24
N PHE A 169 -4.30 11.90 1.85
CA PHE A 169 -3.37 10.78 1.80
C PHE A 169 -2.15 11.08 0.94
N LEU A 170 -2.35 11.61 -0.27
CA LEU A 170 -1.26 11.95 -1.19
C LEU A 170 -0.39 13.09 -0.66
N SER A 171 -0.99 14.12 -0.07
CA SER A 171 -0.26 15.27 0.46
C SER A 171 0.59 14.95 1.69
N THR A 172 0.25 13.89 2.42
CA THR A 172 0.99 13.43 3.61
C THR A 172 2.02 12.35 3.31
N MET A 173 2.13 11.89 2.05
CA MET A 173 3.02 10.79 1.69
C MET A 173 4.47 11.02 2.10
N GLY A 174 4.99 12.22 1.94
CA GLY A 174 6.36 12.61 2.32
C GLY A 174 6.45 13.38 3.64
N ALA A 175 5.39 13.40 4.46
CA ALA A 175 5.43 14.02 5.79
C ALA A 175 6.33 13.23 6.76
N GLU A 176 6.51 13.73 7.98
CA GLU A 176 7.22 12.99 9.03
C GLU A 176 6.63 11.57 9.20
N PRO A 177 7.43 10.58 9.67
CA PRO A 177 6.94 9.21 9.85
C PRO A 177 5.72 9.15 10.76
N HIS A 178 4.65 8.52 10.28
CA HIS A 178 3.36 8.48 10.98
C HIS A 178 2.61 7.18 10.68
N ASP A 179 1.58 6.89 11.47
CA ASP A 179 0.64 5.80 11.24
C ASP A 179 -0.64 6.34 10.59
N TRP A 180 -1.16 5.59 9.63
CA TRP A 180 -2.42 5.87 8.94
C TRP A 180 -3.38 4.70 9.11
N MET A 181 -4.65 4.99 9.48
CA MET A 181 -5.70 4.02 9.69
C MET A 181 -7.05 4.57 9.22
#